data_b158f1edaec7ccce5ee44afdbff2bdca
#
_entry.id   b158f1edaec7ccce5ee44afdbff2bdca
#
_cell.length_a   1.000
_cell.length_b   1.000
_cell.length_c   1.000
_cell.angle_alpha   90.00
_cell.angle_beta   90.00
_cell.angle_gamma   90.00
#
_symmetry.space_group_name_H-M   'P 1'
#
loop_
_entity.id
_entity.type
_entity.pdbx_description
1 polymer ?
#
loop_
_entity_poly.entity_id
_entity_poly.type
_entity_poly.pdbx_seq_one_letter_code
_entity_poly.pdbx_strand_id
1 'polypeptide(L)'
;DNYRQQNYHLTASQRLSDLWNMNLTLHYTHGAGYYEDYKGGAKVKDYKLPPYIDSQGDTIAKTDLVRRKWLENDFYGAIYSANYRGERLQFSAGAAINRYDGDHFGRVMWAKQSNNLPEPDYEYYRNTGDKLDYNMYAKANYQLHPNLNGYLDMQYRGIHYTIEGSDDKAGDHVNVDKHWNFFNPKAGINFQKGGHNAFVSFSVANREPNRDNFTEAGRDERPQHETLYDYEAGYGFGNSRFHVGANLYFMDYSNQLILTGKISEIGEALTSNIKDSYRMGIELTGGVEIARWLDWSGNLTLSRNKIKNFIESIEVYDADWNFLREDHNDLGTTDIAFSPDIIANSMFNFSWKQFSASFNSQFVGRQYIDNTSCKDRSIDPYFVSNLRVGYVFKPKFMKEIALDVTINNLFNEQYETNAWVYSAMVDGERYKEDGYFTQAGTNAMARVTFKF
;
A
#
# COMPACT_ATOMS: atom_id res chain seq x y z
N ASP A 1 -17.59 -6.68 11.84
CA ASP A 1 -17.47 -6.92 10.39
C ASP A 1 -18.03 -8.29 10.03
N ASN A 2 -18.74 -8.36 8.94
CA ASN A 2 -19.23 -9.60 8.35
C ASN A 2 -19.05 -9.53 6.84
N TYR A 3 -18.07 -10.28 6.31
CA TYR A 3 -17.80 -10.33 4.87
C TYR A 3 -17.53 -11.77 4.45
N ARG A 4 -18.18 -12.20 3.37
CA ARG A 4 -18.02 -13.53 2.79
C ARG A 4 -17.56 -13.39 1.36
N GLN A 5 -16.53 -14.15 0.98
CA GLN A 5 -16.00 -14.20 -0.37
C GLN A 5 -15.94 -15.64 -0.89
N GLN A 6 -16.32 -15.82 -2.15
CA GLN A 6 -16.25 -17.08 -2.88
C GLN A 6 -15.39 -16.89 -4.11
N ASN A 7 -14.40 -17.77 -4.31
CA ASN A 7 -13.48 -17.72 -5.44
C ASN A 7 -13.56 -18.99 -6.25
N TYR A 8 -13.66 -18.85 -7.57
CA TYR A 8 -13.69 -19.95 -8.53
C TYR A 8 -12.62 -19.71 -9.58
N HIS A 9 -11.76 -20.72 -9.80
CA HIS A 9 -10.69 -20.68 -10.78
C HIS A 9 -10.72 -21.94 -11.64
N LEU A 10 -10.67 -21.75 -12.96
CA LEU A 10 -10.47 -22.82 -13.92
C LEU A 10 -9.19 -22.55 -14.70
N THR A 11 -8.18 -23.40 -14.52
CA THR A 11 -6.89 -23.26 -15.18
C THR A 11 -6.64 -24.42 -16.12
N ALA A 12 -6.28 -24.11 -17.36
CA ALA A 12 -5.82 -25.06 -18.35
C ALA A 12 -4.37 -24.74 -18.73
N SER A 13 -3.50 -25.73 -18.69
CA SER A 13 -2.10 -25.64 -19.13
C SER A 13 -1.86 -26.64 -20.24
N GLN A 14 -1.30 -26.19 -21.36
CA GLN A 14 -0.99 -27.05 -22.53
C GLN A 14 0.47 -26.85 -22.92
N ARG A 15 1.25 -27.92 -22.87
CA ARG A 15 2.57 -27.99 -23.48
C ARG A 15 2.40 -28.33 -24.94
N LEU A 16 2.72 -27.39 -25.83
CA LEU A 16 2.64 -27.57 -27.28
C LEU A 16 3.88 -28.29 -27.84
N SER A 17 5.05 -28.00 -27.25
CA SER A 17 6.33 -28.61 -27.58
C SER A 17 7.29 -28.50 -26.39
N ASP A 18 8.54 -28.95 -26.57
CA ASP A 18 9.59 -28.79 -25.55
C ASP A 18 9.95 -27.32 -25.29
N LEU A 19 9.65 -26.45 -26.24
CA LEU A 19 9.98 -25.03 -26.18
C LEU A 19 8.77 -24.16 -25.84
N TRP A 20 7.53 -24.63 -26.07
CA TRP A 20 6.33 -23.82 -25.91
C TRP A 20 5.35 -24.39 -24.88
N ASN A 21 4.89 -23.54 -23.98
CA ASN A 21 3.72 -23.81 -23.15
C ASN A 21 2.73 -22.65 -23.18
N MET A 22 1.45 -22.96 -23.00
CA MET A 22 0.37 -22.00 -22.92
C MET A 22 -0.44 -22.23 -21.66
N ASN A 23 -0.97 -21.16 -21.09
CA ASN A 23 -1.86 -21.21 -19.94
C ASN A 23 -3.06 -20.32 -20.19
N LEU A 24 -4.22 -20.80 -19.79
CA LEU A 24 -5.47 -20.05 -19.75
C LEU A 24 -6.07 -20.22 -18.36
N THR A 25 -6.39 -19.11 -17.72
CA THR A 25 -7.12 -19.11 -16.44
C THR A 25 -8.36 -18.27 -16.58
N LEU A 26 -9.50 -18.83 -16.22
CA LEU A 26 -10.76 -18.14 -16.01
C LEU A 26 -10.95 -18.01 -14.51
N HIS A 27 -11.39 -16.84 -14.04
CA HIS A 27 -11.65 -16.61 -12.64
C HIS A 27 -12.97 -15.87 -12.42
N TYR A 28 -13.61 -16.17 -11.30
CA TYR A 28 -14.78 -15.47 -10.81
C TYR A 28 -14.71 -15.40 -9.30
N THR A 29 -14.93 -14.21 -8.75
CA THR A 29 -15.01 -13.95 -7.32
C THR A 29 -16.29 -13.19 -7.02
N HIS A 30 -17.09 -13.70 -6.10
CA HIS A 30 -18.23 -12.99 -5.54
C HIS A 30 -17.95 -12.68 -4.08
N GLY A 31 -18.17 -11.42 -3.68
CA GLY A 31 -17.99 -10.94 -2.33
C GLY A 31 -19.19 -10.15 -1.86
N ALA A 32 -19.65 -10.39 -0.64
CA ALA A 32 -20.72 -9.63 -0.02
C ALA A 32 -20.51 -9.52 1.49
N GLY A 33 -20.75 -8.33 2.05
CA GLY A 33 -20.65 -8.11 3.46
C GLY A 33 -20.79 -6.66 3.89
N TYR A 34 -20.65 -6.43 5.18
CA TYR A 34 -20.80 -5.11 5.77
C TYR A 34 -19.89 -4.94 7.00
N TYR A 35 -19.61 -3.70 7.33
CA TYR A 35 -19.26 -3.33 8.69
C TYR A 35 -20.37 -2.52 9.33
N GLU A 36 -20.50 -2.66 10.65
CA GLU A 36 -21.50 -1.98 11.46
C GLU A 36 -20.80 -1.06 12.45
N ASP A 37 -21.29 0.16 12.57
CA ASP A 37 -20.78 1.12 13.54
C ASP A 37 -21.91 1.94 14.19
N TYR A 38 -21.64 2.38 15.44
CA TYR A 38 -22.48 3.30 16.18
C TYR A 38 -21.99 4.72 15.96
N LYS A 39 -22.92 5.62 15.60
CA LYS A 39 -22.67 7.06 15.46
C LYS A 39 -23.47 7.83 16.50
N GLY A 40 -22.76 8.42 17.49
CA GLY A 40 -23.35 9.31 18.46
C GLY A 40 -23.58 10.70 17.90
N GLY A 41 -24.75 11.28 18.12
CA GLY A 41 -25.07 12.64 17.71
C GLY A 41 -25.06 12.88 16.19
N ALA A 42 -25.36 11.86 15.40
CA ALA A 42 -25.38 11.93 13.94
C ALA A 42 -26.48 12.89 13.45
N LYS A 43 -26.16 13.72 12.46
CA LYS A 43 -27.15 14.61 11.83
C LYS A 43 -28.17 13.80 11.03
N VAL A 44 -29.44 13.90 11.36
CA VAL A 44 -30.55 13.15 10.74
C VAL A 44 -30.58 13.33 9.22
N LYS A 45 -30.29 14.54 8.74
CA LYS A 45 -30.25 14.87 7.30
C LYS A 45 -29.18 14.10 6.52
N ASP A 46 -28.04 13.78 7.14
CA ASP A 46 -26.93 13.10 6.47
C ASP A 46 -27.29 11.64 6.12
N TYR A 47 -28.28 11.10 6.83
CA TYR A 47 -28.84 9.77 6.59
C TYR A 47 -30.19 9.81 5.85
N LYS A 48 -30.58 10.99 5.31
CA LYS A 48 -31.84 11.18 4.60
C LYS A 48 -33.07 10.71 5.39
N LEU A 49 -32.96 10.69 6.72
CA LEU A 49 -34.06 10.32 7.63
C LEU A 49 -35.02 11.52 7.75
N PRO A 50 -36.34 11.24 7.90
CA PRO A 50 -37.30 12.29 8.20
C PRO A 50 -36.99 12.94 9.53
N PRO A 51 -37.16 14.26 9.66
CA PRO A 51 -36.97 14.96 10.92
C PRO A 51 -37.86 14.37 12.03
N TYR A 52 -37.31 14.15 13.22
CA TYR A 52 -38.04 13.77 14.37
C TYR A 52 -38.59 15.01 15.09
N ILE A 53 -39.91 15.04 15.37
CA ILE A 53 -40.52 16.10 16.15
C ILE A 53 -40.86 15.49 17.54
N ASP A 54 -40.30 16.08 18.58
CA ASP A 54 -40.51 15.61 19.92
C ASP A 54 -41.90 15.98 20.48
N SER A 55 -42.21 15.56 21.70
CA SER A 55 -43.51 15.81 22.34
C SER A 55 -43.75 17.30 22.69
N GLN A 56 -42.73 18.15 22.58
CA GLN A 56 -42.80 19.61 22.81
C GLN A 56 -42.97 20.37 21.48
N GLY A 57 -42.88 19.69 20.35
CA GLY A 57 -42.97 20.29 19.00
C GLY A 57 -41.61 20.71 18.44
N ASP A 58 -40.51 20.40 19.11
CA ASP A 58 -39.18 20.74 18.68
C ASP A 58 -38.62 19.74 17.65
N THR A 59 -37.97 20.25 16.61
CA THR A 59 -37.32 19.44 15.58
C THR A 59 -35.97 18.94 16.04
N ILE A 60 -35.80 17.63 16.19
CA ILE A 60 -34.54 17.00 16.54
C ILE A 60 -33.72 16.81 15.28
N ALA A 61 -32.59 17.53 15.18
CA ALA A 61 -31.66 17.50 14.04
C ALA A 61 -30.54 16.49 14.17
N LYS A 62 -30.31 15.92 15.36
CA LYS A 62 -29.26 14.95 15.67
C LYS A 62 -29.80 13.78 16.45
N THR A 63 -29.33 12.58 16.16
CA THR A 63 -29.71 11.35 16.89
C THR A 63 -28.53 10.39 16.97
N ASP A 64 -28.56 9.50 17.95
CA ASP A 64 -27.66 8.35 17.96
C ASP A 64 -28.23 7.28 17.03
N LEU A 65 -27.38 6.64 16.23
CA LEU A 65 -27.82 5.59 15.32
C LEU A 65 -26.77 4.48 15.15
N VAL A 66 -27.26 3.33 14.68
CA VAL A 66 -26.41 2.21 14.19
C VAL A 66 -26.60 2.11 12.69
N ARG A 67 -25.50 2.13 11.96
CA ARG A 67 -25.50 1.97 10.50
C ARG A 67 -24.68 0.77 10.07
N ARG A 68 -25.01 0.23 8.90
CA ARG A 68 -24.18 -0.73 8.16
C ARG A 68 -23.76 -0.12 6.84
N LYS A 69 -22.48 -0.21 6.54
CA LYS A 69 -21.96 0.06 5.18
C LYS A 69 -21.65 -1.26 4.52
N TRP A 70 -22.29 -1.51 3.41
CA TRP A 70 -22.25 -2.74 2.63
C TRP A 70 -21.35 -2.60 1.42
N LEU A 71 -20.71 -3.71 1.11
CA LEU A 71 -20.04 -3.95 -0.16
C LEU A 71 -20.55 -5.27 -0.73
N GLU A 72 -21.08 -5.25 -1.95
CA GLU A 72 -21.43 -6.43 -2.72
C GLU A 72 -20.77 -6.32 -4.09
N ASN A 73 -19.96 -7.31 -4.47
CA ASN A 73 -19.15 -7.19 -5.67
C ASN A 73 -18.92 -8.51 -6.39
N ASP A 74 -18.80 -8.40 -7.70
CA ASP A 74 -18.41 -9.46 -8.62
C ASP A 74 -17.13 -9.06 -9.36
N PHE A 75 -16.14 -9.95 -9.37
CA PHE A 75 -14.90 -9.78 -10.10
C PHE A 75 -14.61 -11.01 -10.95
N TYR A 76 -14.54 -10.83 -12.26
CA TYR A 76 -14.35 -11.93 -13.18
C TYR A 76 -13.49 -11.57 -14.36
N GLY A 77 -12.87 -12.60 -14.98
CA GLY A 77 -12.03 -12.38 -16.12
C GLY A 77 -11.34 -13.61 -16.66
N ALA A 78 -10.47 -13.34 -17.64
CA ALA A 78 -9.65 -14.33 -18.31
C ALA A 78 -8.22 -13.84 -18.42
N ILE A 79 -7.27 -14.73 -18.19
CA ILE A 79 -5.83 -14.49 -18.31
C ILE A 79 -5.24 -15.56 -19.23
N TYR A 80 -4.54 -15.12 -20.28
CA TYR A 80 -3.85 -16.01 -21.21
C TYR A 80 -2.36 -15.68 -21.24
N SER A 81 -1.52 -16.70 -21.33
CA SER A 81 -0.09 -16.55 -21.58
C SER A 81 0.47 -17.66 -22.47
N ALA A 82 1.40 -17.29 -23.32
CA ALA A 82 2.24 -18.18 -24.11
C ALA A 82 3.71 -17.91 -23.76
N ASN A 83 4.46 -18.99 -23.50
CA ASN A 83 5.84 -18.90 -23.06
C ASN A 83 6.71 -19.78 -23.96
N TYR A 84 7.79 -19.20 -24.47
CA TYR A 84 8.84 -19.84 -25.24
C TYR A 84 10.13 -19.90 -24.43
N ARG A 85 10.77 -21.06 -24.39
CA ARG A 85 12.06 -21.27 -23.71
C ARG A 85 13.05 -21.93 -24.65
N GLY A 86 13.77 -21.12 -25.43
CA GLY A 86 14.88 -21.58 -26.24
C GLY A 86 16.21 -21.42 -25.52
N GLU A 87 17.31 -21.81 -26.16
CA GLU A 87 18.66 -21.77 -25.56
C GLU A 87 19.14 -20.35 -25.21
N ARG A 88 18.88 -19.38 -26.09
CA ARG A 88 19.30 -17.98 -25.94
C ARG A 88 18.15 -17.00 -25.77
N LEU A 89 16.96 -17.41 -26.15
CA LEU A 89 15.75 -16.56 -26.07
C LEU A 89 14.75 -17.19 -25.13
N GLN A 90 14.31 -16.41 -24.15
CA GLN A 90 13.09 -16.67 -23.40
C GLN A 90 12.09 -15.58 -23.77
N PHE A 91 10.93 -15.98 -24.24
CA PHE A 91 9.89 -15.05 -24.65
C PHE A 91 8.57 -15.41 -23.97
N SER A 92 7.84 -14.41 -23.51
CA SER A 92 6.51 -14.55 -22.95
C SER A 92 5.61 -13.47 -23.51
N ALA A 93 4.43 -13.85 -23.99
CA ALA A 93 3.38 -12.92 -24.36
C ALA A 93 2.08 -13.33 -23.70
N GLY A 94 1.28 -12.38 -23.35
CA GLY A 94 0.00 -12.65 -22.70
C GLY A 94 -0.96 -11.49 -22.78
N ALA A 95 -2.20 -11.78 -22.40
CA ALA A 95 -3.27 -10.82 -22.29
C ALA A 95 -4.17 -11.16 -21.09
N ALA A 96 -4.76 -10.17 -20.50
CA ALA A 96 -5.80 -10.33 -19.50
C ALA A 96 -6.93 -9.34 -19.75
N ILE A 97 -8.15 -9.77 -19.44
CA ILE A 97 -9.34 -8.92 -19.39
C ILE A 97 -10.09 -9.24 -18.10
N ASN A 98 -10.39 -8.23 -17.31
CA ASN A 98 -11.05 -8.36 -16.03
C ASN A 98 -12.16 -7.32 -15.93
N ARG A 99 -13.26 -7.66 -15.28
CA ARG A 99 -14.30 -6.73 -14.93
C ARG A 99 -14.62 -6.84 -13.44
N TYR A 100 -14.71 -5.73 -12.80
CA TYR A 100 -15.19 -5.55 -11.44
C TYR A 100 -16.51 -4.77 -11.51
N ASP A 101 -17.52 -5.28 -10.83
CA ASP A 101 -18.81 -4.64 -10.63
C ASP A 101 -19.09 -4.67 -9.13
N GLY A 102 -19.31 -3.53 -8.49
CA GLY A 102 -19.43 -3.47 -7.05
C GLY A 102 -20.36 -2.37 -6.56
N ASP A 103 -21.37 -2.79 -5.79
CA ASP A 103 -22.31 -1.93 -5.10
C ASP A 103 -21.81 -1.57 -3.71
N HIS A 104 -21.78 -0.27 -3.43
CA HIS A 104 -21.51 0.31 -2.12
C HIS A 104 -22.78 1.00 -1.63
N PHE A 105 -23.34 0.55 -0.50
CA PHE A 105 -24.56 1.13 0.03
C PHE A 105 -24.61 1.12 1.55
N GLY A 106 -25.35 2.07 2.12
CA GLY A 106 -25.47 2.22 3.56
C GLY A 106 -26.91 2.07 4.04
N ARG A 107 -27.09 1.32 5.14
CA ARG A 107 -28.39 1.11 5.79
C ARG A 107 -28.36 1.59 7.23
N VAL A 108 -29.42 2.28 7.65
CA VAL A 108 -29.61 2.62 9.06
C VAL A 108 -30.38 1.48 9.72
N MET A 109 -29.73 0.81 10.67
CA MET A 109 -30.30 -0.35 11.37
C MET A 109 -31.11 0.04 12.59
N TRP A 110 -30.75 1.16 13.22
CA TRP A 110 -31.42 1.68 14.41
C TRP A 110 -31.14 3.17 14.58
N ALA A 111 -32.11 3.92 15.09
CA ALA A 111 -31.94 5.30 15.51
C ALA A 111 -32.70 5.54 16.81
N LYS A 112 -32.06 6.24 17.77
CA LYS A 112 -32.64 6.50 19.10
C LYS A 112 -33.89 7.38 19.06
N GLN A 113 -33.86 8.37 18.17
CA GLN A 113 -34.97 9.30 17.97
C GLN A 113 -35.38 9.23 16.49
N SER A 114 -36.44 8.55 16.18
CA SER A 114 -37.01 8.43 14.83
C SER A 114 -38.51 8.20 14.91
N ASN A 115 -39.24 8.81 13.97
CA ASN A 115 -40.68 8.59 13.78
C ASN A 115 -41.02 7.31 12.97
N ASN A 116 -40.33 6.24 13.14
CA ASN A 116 -40.20 5.02 12.36
C ASN A 116 -39.03 5.15 11.33
N LEU A 117 -38.10 4.22 11.40
CA LEU A 117 -37.21 3.98 10.25
C LEU A 117 -38.12 3.58 9.09
N PRO A 118 -37.95 4.17 7.90
CA PRO A 118 -38.91 3.97 6.79
C PRO A 118 -39.15 2.51 6.45
N GLU A 119 -38.11 1.66 6.53
CA GLU A 119 -38.19 0.20 6.38
C GLU A 119 -36.90 -0.43 6.95
N PRO A 120 -36.89 -1.76 7.32
CA PRO A 120 -35.70 -2.44 7.82
C PRO A 120 -34.49 -2.39 6.86
N ASP A 121 -34.77 -2.17 5.58
CA ASP A 121 -33.77 -2.13 4.50
C ASP A 121 -33.56 -0.74 3.90
N TYR A 122 -33.92 0.33 4.64
CA TYR A 122 -33.78 1.70 4.17
C TYR A 122 -32.31 2.06 3.87
N GLU A 123 -32.02 2.33 2.60
CA GLU A 123 -30.72 2.75 2.12
C GLU A 123 -30.62 4.28 2.06
N TYR A 124 -29.66 4.85 2.81
CA TYR A 124 -29.44 6.30 2.77
C TYR A 124 -28.49 6.73 1.65
N TYR A 125 -27.67 5.81 1.13
CA TYR A 125 -26.89 5.99 -0.09
C TYR A 125 -26.70 4.66 -0.83
N ARG A 126 -26.47 4.76 -2.14
CA ARG A 126 -26.00 3.66 -3.01
C ARG A 126 -25.24 4.25 -4.17
N ASN A 127 -24.11 3.64 -4.47
CA ASN A 127 -23.40 3.86 -5.73
C ASN A 127 -22.80 2.54 -6.22
N THR A 128 -22.63 2.45 -7.53
CA THR A 128 -22.06 1.31 -8.21
C THR A 128 -20.74 1.72 -8.86
N GLY A 129 -19.69 0.94 -8.62
CA GLY A 129 -18.41 1.06 -9.30
C GLY A 129 -18.25 -0.06 -10.32
N ASP A 130 -18.10 0.28 -11.61
CA ASP A 130 -17.78 -0.67 -12.67
C ASP A 130 -16.39 -0.37 -13.22
N LYS A 131 -15.53 -1.39 -13.31
CA LYS A 131 -14.18 -1.24 -13.83
C LYS A 131 -13.85 -2.36 -14.79
N LEU A 132 -13.68 -2.02 -16.06
CA LEU A 132 -13.11 -2.89 -17.07
C LEU A 132 -11.61 -2.61 -17.17
N ASP A 133 -10.79 -3.64 -17.00
CA ASP A 133 -9.33 -3.58 -17.08
C ASP A 133 -8.85 -4.65 -18.06
N TYR A 134 -8.14 -4.25 -19.10
CA TYR A 134 -7.52 -5.17 -20.04
C TYR A 134 -6.08 -4.79 -20.29
N ASN A 135 -5.24 -5.80 -20.44
CA ASN A 135 -3.84 -5.58 -20.74
C ASN A 135 -3.29 -6.64 -21.69
N MET A 136 -2.26 -6.24 -22.41
CA MET A 136 -1.43 -7.12 -23.24
C MET A 136 0.02 -6.84 -22.96
N TYR A 137 0.84 -7.88 -22.93
CA TYR A 137 2.28 -7.74 -22.73
C TYR A 137 3.08 -8.68 -23.64
N ALA A 138 4.29 -8.27 -23.94
CA ALA A 138 5.31 -9.09 -24.58
C ALA A 138 6.66 -8.84 -23.89
N LYS A 139 7.27 -9.92 -23.41
CA LYS A 139 8.55 -9.88 -22.68
C LYS A 139 9.55 -10.81 -23.36
N ALA A 140 10.74 -10.31 -23.61
CA ALA A 140 11.86 -11.07 -24.15
C ALA A 140 13.10 -10.92 -23.27
N ASN A 141 13.74 -12.03 -22.94
CA ASN A 141 15.10 -12.07 -22.39
C ASN A 141 15.99 -12.75 -23.42
N TYR A 142 17.04 -12.08 -23.85
CA TYR A 142 17.95 -12.59 -24.86
C TYR A 142 19.39 -12.60 -24.36
N GLN A 143 20.05 -13.75 -24.49
CA GLN A 143 21.46 -13.90 -24.19
C GLN A 143 22.30 -13.33 -25.31
N LEU A 144 22.72 -12.07 -25.17
CA LEU A 144 23.58 -11.36 -26.12
C LEU A 144 24.98 -11.98 -26.18
N HIS A 145 25.49 -12.40 -25.02
CA HIS A 145 26.80 -13.04 -24.83
C HIS A 145 26.70 -14.01 -23.64
N PRO A 146 27.54 -15.03 -23.46
CA PRO A 146 27.49 -15.92 -22.29
C PRO A 146 27.42 -15.25 -20.93
N ASN A 147 27.93 -14.02 -20.82
CA ASN A 147 27.91 -13.22 -19.61
C ASN A 147 27.00 -11.99 -19.65
N LEU A 148 26.25 -11.79 -20.74
CA LEU A 148 25.46 -10.58 -20.97
C LEU A 148 24.06 -10.94 -21.47
N ASN A 149 23.06 -10.51 -20.72
CA ASN A 149 21.66 -10.68 -21.08
C ASN A 149 20.99 -9.31 -21.22
N GLY A 150 20.18 -9.16 -22.26
CA GLY A 150 19.28 -8.03 -22.45
C GLY A 150 17.85 -8.46 -22.23
N TYR A 151 17.03 -7.60 -21.68
CA TYR A 151 15.59 -7.82 -21.60
C TYR A 151 14.82 -6.61 -22.11
N LEU A 152 13.65 -6.90 -22.67
CA LEU A 152 12.66 -5.94 -23.08
C LEU A 152 11.30 -6.46 -22.65
N ASP A 153 10.51 -5.61 -21.99
CA ASP A 153 9.14 -5.89 -21.58
C ASP A 153 8.27 -4.71 -22.02
N MET A 154 7.22 -4.98 -22.76
CA MET A 154 6.27 -3.98 -23.23
C MET A 154 4.89 -4.38 -22.76
N GLN A 155 4.23 -3.50 -22.04
CA GLN A 155 2.85 -3.69 -21.61
C GLN A 155 1.99 -2.52 -22.07
N TYR A 156 0.84 -2.84 -22.63
CA TYR A 156 -0.27 -1.92 -22.83
C TYR A 156 -1.41 -2.29 -21.91
N ARG A 157 -1.99 -1.31 -21.20
CA ARG A 157 -3.12 -1.50 -20.29
C ARG A 157 -4.16 -0.44 -20.56
N GLY A 158 -5.40 -0.87 -20.83
CA GLY A 158 -6.56 -0.01 -20.96
C GLY A 158 -7.51 -0.21 -19.80
N ILE A 159 -8.05 0.89 -19.28
CA ILE A 159 -8.98 0.89 -18.16
C ILE A 159 -10.15 1.79 -18.50
N HIS A 160 -11.35 1.31 -18.26
CA HIS A 160 -12.56 2.10 -18.20
C HIS A 160 -13.15 1.95 -16.80
N TYR A 161 -13.32 3.06 -16.08
CA TYR A 161 -13.81 3.07 -14.72
C TYR A 161 -14.92 4.08 -14.54
N THR A 162 -16.08 3.61 -14.07
CA THR A 162 -17.23 4.43 -13.72
C THR A 162 -17.59 4.25 -12.25
N ILE A 163 -18.02 5.35 -11.60
CA ILE A 163 -18.69 5.34 -10.31
C ILE A 163 -19.93 6.20 -10.47
N GLU A 164 -21.10 5.65 -10.20
CA GLU A 164 -22.37 6.34 -10.39
C GLU A 164 -23.30 6.11 -9.20
N GLY A 165 -23.92 7.19 -8.70
CA GLY A 165 -24.90 7.13 -7.63
C GLY A 165 -24.71 8.20 -6.56
N SER A 166 -25.11 7.91 -5.32
CA SER A 166 -24.93 8.81 -4.17
C SER A 166 -23.90 8.26 -3.20
N ASP A 167 -23.11 9.14 -2.60
CA ASP A 167 -22.17 8.78 -1.53
C ASP A 167 -22.80 8.96 -0.14
N ASP A 168 -22.10 8.50 0.91
CA ASP A 168 -22.54 8.60 2.29
C ASP A 168 -22.49 10.03 2.88
N LYS A 169 -21.82 10.94 2.20
CA LYS A 169 -21.88 12.38 2.51
C LYS A 169 -23.21 12.97 1.99
N ALA A 170 -23.92 13.66 2.86
CA ALA A 170 -25.28 14.14 2.58
C ALA A 170 -25.39 14.88 1.25
N GLY A 171 -26.06 14.26 0.29
CA GLY A 171 -26.44 14.86 -0.98
C GLY A 171 -25.37 14.85 -2.07
N ASP A 172 -24.21 14.27 -1.84
CA ASP A 172 -23.15 14.22 -2.82
C ASP A 172 -23.44 13.13 -3.86
N HIS A 173 -23.66 13.56 -5.09
CA HIS A 173 -23.73 12.69 -6.26
C HIS A 173 -22.31 12.41 -6.74
N VAL A 174 -21.93 11.14 -6.76
CA VAL A 174 -20.68 10.70 -7.37
C VAL A 174 -21.00 10.31 -8.81
N ASN A 175 -20.33 10.95 -9.75
CA ASN A 175 -20.37 10.61 -11.17
C ASN A 175 -18.97 10.68 -11.74
N VAL A 176 -18.34 9.53 -11.90
CA VAL A 176 -17.00 9.35 -12.44
C VAL A 176 -17.12 8.50 -13.70
N ASP A 177 -16.56 9.00 -14.80
CA ASP A 177 -16.37 8.24 -16.03
C ASP A 177 -14.96 8.55 -16.55
N LYS A 178 -14.06 7.57 -16.48
CA LYS A 178 -12.64 7.72 -16.77
C LYS A 178 -12.13 6.60 -17.65
N HIS A 179 -11.34 7.00 -18.64
CA HIS A 179 -10.62 6.13 -19.53
C HIS A 179 -9.13 6.39 -19.42
N TRP A 180 -8.33 5.36 -19.21
CA TRP A 180 -6.87 5.44 -19.26
C TRP A 180 -6.31 4.42 -20.25
N ASN A 181 -5.26 4.84 -20.93
CA ASN A 181 -4.49 4.00 -21.81
C ASN A 181 -3.01 4.15 -21.43
N PHE A 182 -2.43 3.11 -20.87
CA PHE A 182 -1.08 3.12 -20.34
C PHE A 182 -0.16 2.28 -21.21
N PHE A 183 1.02 2.81 -21.50
CA PHE A 183 2.11 2.06 -22.07
C PHE A 183 3.25 2.00 -21.05
N ASN A 184 3.60 0.81 -20.60
CA ASN A 184 4.57 0.54 -19.54
C ASN A 184 5.75 -0.26 -20.12
N PRO A 185 6.70 0.38 -20.83
CA PRO A 185 7.91 -0.28 -21.31
C PRO A 185 8.91 -0.47 -20.17
N LYS A 186 9.66 -1.58 -20.24
CA LYS A 186 10.79 -1.85 -19.37
C LYS A 186 11.91 -2.48 -20.19
N ALA A 187 13.14 -1.98 -20.04
CA ALA A 187 14.31 -2.50 -20.71
C ALA A 187 15.53 -2.49 -19.78
N GLY A 188 16.45 -3.41 -20.01
CA GLY A 188 17.69 -3.42 -19.26
C GLY A 188 18.70 -4.44 -19.78
N ILE A 189 19.90 -4.31 -19.27
CA ILE A 189 21.05 -5.17 -19.55
C ILE A 189 21.61 -5.66 -18.23
N ASN A 190 21.89 -6.95 -18.17
CA ASN A 190 22.49 -7.61 -17.01
C ASN A 190 23.80 -8.30 -17.44
N PHE A 191 24.87 -8.05 -16.70
CA PHE A 191 26.17 -8.71 -16.85
C PHE A 191 26.44 -9.61 -15.65
N GLN A 192 26.90 -10.84 -15.88
CA GLN A 192 27.25 -11.78 -14.83
C GLN A 192 28.50 -12.59 -15.22
N LYS A 193 29.57 -12.47 -14.43
CA LYS A 193 30.81 -13.25 -14.62
C LYS A 193 31.64 -13.32 -13.35
N GLY A 194 32.07 -14.53 -12.95
CA GLY A 194 33.08 -14.73 -11.91
C GLY A 194 32.71 -14.13 -10.55
N GLY A 195 31.43 -14.22 -10.14
CA GLY A 195 30.92 -13.61 -8.92
C GLY A 195 30.50 -12.15 -9.05
N HIS A 196 30.84 -11.47 -10.15
CA HIS A 196 30.41 -10.12 -10.45
C HIS A 196 29.05 -10.14 -11.13
N ASN A 197 28.15 -9.26 -10.71
CA ASN A 197 26.94 -8.92 -11.42
C ASN A 197 26.80 -7.41 -11.56
N ALA A 198 26.28 -6.95 -12.67
CA ALA A 198 25.98 -5.54 -12.88
C ALA A 198 24.75 -5.43 -13.76
N PHE A 199 23.93 -4.43 -13.51
CA PHE A 199 22.78 -4.16 -14.37
C PHE A 199 22.52 -2.67 -14.52
N VAL A 200 21.86 -2.34 -15.62
CA VAL A 200 21.23 -1.03 -15.86
C VAL A 200 19.84 -1.30 -16.38
N SER A 201 18.85 -0.60 -15.85
CA SER A 201 17.47 -0.71 -16.26
C SER A 201 16.76 0.64 -16.34
N PHE A 202 15.75 0.68 -17.20
CA PHE A 202 14.79 1.76 -17.31
C PHE A 202 13.40 1.18 -17.39
N SER A 203 12.45 1.79 -16.66
CA SER A 203 11.05 1.42 -16.74
C SER A 203 10.11 2.62 -16.67
N VAL A 204 8.95 2.47 -17.28
CA VAL A 204 7.81 3.38 -17.12
C VAL A 204 6.67 2.60 -16.48
N ALA A 205 6.06 3.17 -15.45
CA ALA A 205 4.88 2.61 -14.80
C ALA A 205 3.81 3.68 -14.64
N ASN A 206 2.57 3.31 -14.90
CA ASN A 206 1.42 4.18 -14.72
C ASN A 206 0.43 3.55 -13.74
N ARG A 207 -0.22 4.38 -12.94
CA ARG A 207 -1.24 3.97 -11.98
C ARG A 207 -2.42 4.91 -12.01
N GLU A 208 -3.63 4.38 -12.13
CA GLU A 208 -4.87 5.10 -11.99
C GLU A 208 -5.17 5.42 -10.52
N PRO A 209 -5.93 6.50 -10.22
CA PRO A 209 -6.48 6.74 -8.90
C PRO A 209 -7.41 5.60 -8.46
N ASN A 210 -7.43 5.32 -7.16
CA ASN A 210 -8.40 4.38 -6.58
C ASN A 210 -9.76 5.08 -6.35
N ARG A 211 -10.75 4.32 -5.85
CA ARG A 211 -12.08 4.83 -5.54
C ARG A 211 -12.02 6.02 -4.58
N ASP A 212 -11.25 5.90 -3.48
CA ASP A 212 -11.23 6.89 -2.40
C ASP A 212 -10.66 8.23 -2.88
N ASN A 213 -9.77 8.21 -3.88
CA ASN A 213 -9.30 9.44 -4.50
C ASN A 213 -10.44 10.25 -5.16
N PHE A 214 -11.53 9.61 -5.59
CA PHE A 214 -12.69 10.27 -6.19
C PHE A 214 -13.78 10.61 -5.17
N THR A 215 -14.00 9.75 -4.17
CA THR A 215 -15.07 9.91 -3.19
C THR A 215 -14.67 10.78 -2.00
N GLU A 216 -13.38 10.80 -1.64
CA GLU A 216 -12.80 11.59 -0.55
C GLU A 216 -12.05 12.85 -1.04
N ALA A 217 -11.98 13.08 -2.36
CA ALA A 217 -11.36 14.28 -2.92
C ALA A 217 -12.03 15.55 -2.42
N GLY A 218 -11.24 16.60 -2.23
CA GLY A 218 -11.77 17.95 -2.01
C GLY A 218 -12.66 18.41 -3.18
N ARG A 219 -13.52 19.41 -2.95
CA ARG A 219 -14.53 19.88 -3.96
C ARG A 219 -13.93 20.25 -5.31
N ASP A 220 -12.67 20.70 -5.32
CA ASP A 220 -11.97 21.17 -6.52
C ASP A 220 -10.88 20.19 -7.01
N GLU A 221 -10.63 19.09 -6.27
CA GLU A 221 -9.62 18.11 -6.64
C GLU A 221 -10.14 17.17 -7.73
N ARG A 222 -9.38 17.07 -8.83
CA ARG A 222 -9.62 16.12 -9.91
C ARG A 222 -8.49 15.11 -9.96
N PRO A 223 -8.68 13.91 -9.38
CA PRO A 223 -7.63 12.88 -9.35
C PRO A 223 -7.10 12.57 -10.74
N GLN A 224 -5.78 12.55 -10.87
CA GLN A 224 -5.04 12.24 -12.11
C GLN A 224 -4.32 10.91 -11.94
N HIS A 225 -4.02 10.25 -13.05
CA HIS A 225 -3.13 9.09 -13.01
C HIS A 225 -1.71 9.52 -12.69
N GLU A 226 -1.00 8.64 -12.01
CA GLU A 226 0.44 8.78 -11.71
C GLU A 226 1.26 8.14 -12.83
N THR A 227 2.37 8.78 -13.20
CA THR A 227 3.39 8.22 -14.09
C THR A 227 4.74 8.24 -13.39
N LEU A 228 5.43 7.11 -13.42
CA LEU A 228 6.79 6.92 -12.90
C LEU A 228 7.74 6.63 -14.06
N TYR A 229 8.86 7.35 -14.10
CA TYR A 229 10.05 7.02 -14.87
C TYR A 229 11.13 6.56 -13.89
N ASP A 230 11.55 5.30 -14.01
CA ASP A 230 12.46 4.66 -13.08
C ASP A 230 13.76 4.26 -13.77
N TYR A 231 14.87 4.73 -13.24
CA TYR A 231 16.23 4.48 -13.72
C TYR A 231 17.01 3.81 -12.60
N GLU A 232 17.54 2.63 -12.88
CA GLU A 232 18.34 1.90 -11.91
C GLU A 232 19.67 1.44 -12.50
N ALA A 233 20.70 1.42 -11.66
CA ALA A 233 21.99 0.83 -11.98
C ALA A 233 22.56 0.14 -10.74
N GLY A 234 22.90 -1.12 -10.85
CA GLY A 234 23.39 -1.91 -9.75
C GLY A 234 24.68 -2.65 -10.07
N TYR A 235 25.48 -2.85 -9.05
CA TYR A 235 26.67 -3.70 -9.09
C TYR A 235 26.74 -4.55 -7.82
N GLY A 236 27.08 -5.81 -7.98
CA GLY A 236 27.33 -6.73 -6.90
C GLY A 236 28.54 -7.62 -7.15
N PHE A 237 29.17 -8.00 -6.07
CA PHE A 237 30.20 -9.03 -6.08
C PHE A 237 29.95 -10.03 -4.96
N GLY A 238 30.07 -11.30 -5.28
CA GLY A 238 29.91 -12.36 -4.29
C GLY A 238 30.82 -13.56 -4.56
N ASN A 239 31.26 -14.18 -3.47
CA ASN A 239 31.97 -15.44 -3.46
C ASN A 239 31.41 -16.35 -2.36
N SER A 240 32.07 -17.46 -2.06
CA SER A 240 31.62 -18.41 -1.03
C SER A 240 31.63 -17.86 0.41
N ARG A 241 32.30 -16.75 0.68
CA ARG A 241 32.46 -16.18 2.03
C ARG A 241 31.78 -14.85 2.24
N PHE A 242 31.68 -14.02 1.19
CA PHE A 242 31.07 -12.72 1.33
C PHE A 242 30.36 -12.28 0.04
N HIS A 243 29.41 -11.39 0.19
CA HIS A 243 28.79 -10.64 -0.89
C HIS A 243 28.65 -9.17 -0.51
N VAL A 244 28.75 -8.33 -1.51
CA VAL A 244 28.49 -6.88 -1.41
C VAL A 244 27.73 -6.42 -2.64
N GLY A 245 26.84 -5.46 -2.47
CA GLY A 245 26.06 -4.89 -3.56
C GLY A 245 25.78 -3.42 -3.33
N ALA A 246 25.64 -2.70 -4.43
CA ALA A 246 25.15 -1.33 -4.45
C ALA A 246 24.14 -1.18 -5.58
N ASN A 247 23.01 -0.54 -5.31
CA ASN A 247 22.00 -0.14 -6.27
C ASN A 247 21.80 1.36 -6.19
N LEU A 248 21.88 2.05 -7.32
CA LEU A 248 21.54 3.46 -7.49
C LEU A 248 20.20 3.51 -8.19
N TYR A 249 19.30 4.33 -7.70
CA TYR A 249 17.99 4.54 -8.32
C TYR A 249 17.64 6.03 -8.40
N PHE A 250 16.90 6.36 -9.46
CA PHE A 250 16.28 7.65 -9.64
C PHE A 250 14.89 7.45 -10.23
N MET A 251 13.87 7.79 -9.43
CA MET A 251 12.45 7.68 -9.74
C MET A 251 11.88 9.07 -9.90
N ASP A 252 11.50 9.45 -11.12
CA ASP A 252 10.86 10.73 -11.43
C ASP A 252 9.37 10.53 -11.62
N TYR A 253 8.56 11.27 -10.87
CA TYR A 253 7.11 11.09 -10.85
C TYR A 253 6.40 12.32 -11.41
N SER A 254 5.39 12.05 -12.22
CA SER A 254 4.37 13.04 -12.61
C SER A 254 3.04 12.66 -11.98
N ASN A 255 2.39 13.63 -11.31
CA ASN A 255 1.12 13.46 -10.62
C ASN A 255 1.13 12.29 -9.60
N GLN A 256 2.21 12.14 -8.84
CA GLN A 256 2.32 11.07 -7.86
C GLN A 256 1.17 11.11 -6.84
N LEU A 257 0.52 9.96 -6.62
CA LEU A 257 -0.48 9.79 -5.57
C LEU A 257 0.23 9.47 -4.26
N ILE A 258 0.38 10.47 -3.40
CA ILE A 258 1.11 10.37 -2.12
C ILE A 258 0.18 10.56 -0.92
N LEU A 259 0.61 10.03 0.22
CA LEU A 259 -0.09 10.19 1.49
C LEU A 259 -0.15 11.65 1.91
N THR A 260 -1.31 12.11 2.35
CA THR A 260 -1.53 13.49 2.81
C THR A 260 -1.27 13.68 4.31
N GLY A 261 -1.12 12.59 5.06
CA GLY A 261 -1.14 12.57 6.51
C GLY A 261 -2.56 12.52 7.11
N LYS A 262 -3.59 12.75 6.30
CA LYS A 262 -5.01 12.65 6.71
C LYS A 262 -5.49 11.22 6.63
N ILE A 263 -6.53 10.89 7.41
CA ILE A 263 -7.22 9.60 7.38
C ILE A 263 -8.70 9.80 7.06
N SER A 264 -9.32 8.79 6.45
CA SER A 264 -10.76 8.72 6.22
C SER A 264 -11.54 8.45 7.51
N GLU A 265 -12.86 8.49 7.46
CA GLU A 265 -13.73 8.13 8.61
C GLU A 265 -13.51 6.71 9.14
N ILE A 266 -12.97 5.81 8.34
CA ILE A 266 -12.67 4.41 8.72
C ILE A 266 -11.20 4.18 9.06
N GLY A 267 -10.39 5.26 9.11
CA GLY A 267 -8.98 5.22 9.47
C GLY A 267 -8.03 4.84 8.31
N GLU A 268 -8.51 4.80 7.07
CA GLU A 268 -7.65 4.60 5.91
C GLU A 268 -6.88 5.87 5.55
N ALA A 269 -5.62 5.72 5.17
CA ALA A 269 -4.77 6.84 4.82
C ALA A 269 -5.18 7.43 3.46
N LEU A 270 -5.43 8.74 3.44
CA LEU A 270 -5.84 9.46 2.23
C LEU A 270 -4.63 9.86 1.38
N THR A 271 -4.79 9.79 0.07
CA THR A 271 -3.79 10.22 -0.91
C THR A 271 -4.32 11.33 -1.81
N SER A 272 -3.42 12.21 -2.24
CA SER A 272 -3.69 13.21 -3.28
C SER A 272 -2.57 13.29 -4.30
N ASN A 273 -2.85 13.87 -5.47
CA ASN A 273 -1.85 14.03 -6.50
C ASN A 273 -0.88 15.17 -6.18
N ILE A 274 0.40 14.90 -6.35
CA ILE A 274 1.46 15.92 -6.38
C ILE A 274 2.05 15.96 -7.79
N LYS A 275 2.06 17.14 -8.38
CA LYS A 275 2.42 17.34 -9.79
C LYS A 275 3.81 16.80 -10.14
N ASP A 276 4.84 17.18 -9.36
CA ASP A 276 6.23 16.87 -9.61
C ASP A 276 6.92 16.42 -8.33
N SER A 277 7.41 15.19 -8.30
CA SER A 277 8.18 14.65 -7.18
C SER A 277 9.23 13.66 -7.65
N TYR A 278 10.21 13.37 -6.82
CA TYR A 278 11.21 12.36 -7.13
C TYR A 278 11.68 11.62 -5.88
N ARG A 279 12.16 10.41 -6.11
CA ARG A 279 12.89 9.60 -5.14
C ARG A 279 14.22 9.21 -5.75
N MET A 280 15.30 9.39 -5.02
CA MET A 280 16.62 8.95 -5.46
C MET A 280 17.43 8.45 -4.27
N GLY A 281 18.32 7.51 -4.53
CA GLY A 281 19.14 6.99 -3.44
C GLY A 281 20.14 5.95 -3.87
N ILE A 282 20.84 5.48 -2.86
CA ILE A 282 21.75 4.33 -2.92
C ILE A 282 21.31 3.29 -1.88
N GLU A 283 21.22 2.05 -2.31
CA GLU A 283 21.01 0.89 -1.48
C GLU A 283 22.27 0.05 -1.44
N LEU A 284 22.85 -0.11 -0.26
CA LEU A 284 24.02 -0.94 -0.02
C LEU A 284 23.58 -2.22 0.67
N THR A 285 24.09 -3.34 0.19
CA THR A 285 23.86 -4.66 0.81
C THR A 285 25.20 -5.35 1.06
N GLY A 286 25.28 -6.13 2.12
CA GLY A 286 26.49 -6.89 2.42
C GLY A 286 26.20 -8.09 3.30
N GLY A 287 27.05 -9.11 3.17
CA GLY A 287 27.03 -10.26 4.05
C GLY A 287 28.38 -10.97 4.05
N VAL A 288 28.73 -11.56 5.17
CA VAL A 288 29.99 -12.26 5.36
C VAL A 288 29.83 -13.44 6.30
N GLU A 289 30.35 -14.61 5.91
CA GLU A 289 30.60 -15.74 6.82
C GLU A 289 31.84 -15.44 7.66
N ILE A 290 31.63 -14.94 8.88
CA ILE A 290 32.70 -14.58 9.83
C ILE A 290 33.38 -15.88 10.30
N ALA A 291 32.57 -16.88 10.61
CA ALA A 291 33.00 -18.21 10.99
C ALA A 291 31.93 -19.24 10.54
N ARG A 292 32.26 -20.54 10.48
CA ARG A 292 31.31 -21.59 10.09
C ARG A 292 30.02 -21.65 10.94
N TRP A 293 30.01 -20.97 12.07
CA TRP A 293 28.90 -20.89 13.01
C TRP A 293 28.35 -19.47 13.19
N LEU A 294 28.92 -18.46 12.51
CA LEU A 294 28.53 -17.05 12.61
C LEU A 294 28.58 -16.39 11.25
N ASP A 295 27.46 -15.88 10.80
CA ASP A 295 27.37 -14.99 9.66
C ASP A 295 26.75 -13.64 10.06
N TRP A 296 27.10 -12.63 9.30
CA TRP A 296 26.51 -11.31 9.35
C TRP A 296 25.96 -10.94 7.99
N SER A 297 24.79 -10.28 7.98
CA SER A 297 24.24 -9.63 6.79
C SER A 297 23.63 -8.28 7.18
N GLY A 298 23.58 -7.36 6.23
CA GLY A 298 23.00 -6.05 6.47
C GLY A 298 22.72 -5.29 5.20
N ASN A 299 21.91 -4.25 5.33
CA ASN A 299 21.65 -3.27 4.28
C ASN A 299 21.59 -1.86 4.86
N LEU A 300 21.87 -0.89 3.99
CA LEU A 300 21.75 0.54 4.27
C LEU A 300 21.19 1.24 3.04
N THR A 301 20.07 1.91 3.21
CA THR A 301 19.46 2.79 2.21
C THR A 301 19.67 4.23 2.62
N LEU A 302 20.25 5.02 1.74
CA LEU A 302 20.36 6.47 1.84
C LEU A 302 19.56 7.06 0.70
N SER A 303 18.54 7.83 0.99
CA SER A 303 17.60 8.34 -0.01
C SER A 303 17.28 9.83 0.15
N ARG A 304 16.74 10.40 -0.90
CA ARG A 304 16.07 11.71 -0.91
C ARG A 304 14.74 11.57 -1.62
N ASN A 305 13.67 11.91 -0.92
CA ASN A 305 12.30 11.74 -1.36
C ASN A 305 11.62 13.12 -1.31
N LYS A 306 11.52 13.83 -2.44
CA LYS A 306 11.17 15.24 -2.47
C LYS A 306 10.00 15.55 -3.40
N ILE A 307 9.23 16.53 -2.98
CA ILE A 307 8.21 17.22 -3.79
C ILE A 307 8.79 18.54 -4.24
N LYS A 308 8.62 18.88 -5.52
CA LYS A 308 9.02 20.19 -6.07
C LYS A 308 7.81 21.15 -6.02
N ASN A 309 8.06 22.40 -5.60
CA ASN A 309 7.06 23.48 -5.58
C ASN A 309 5.76 23.06 -4.85
N PHE A 310 5.91 22.51 -3.63
CA PHE A 310 4.77 22.09 -2.84
C PHE A 310 3.97 23.29 -2.33
N ILE A 311 2.66 23.27 -2.58
CA ILE A 311 1.71 24.25 -2.07
C ILE A 311 0.88 23.56 -1.00
N GLU A 312 1.01 24.00 0.26
CA GLU A 312 0.14 23.55 1.35
C GLU A 312 -1.20 24.25 1.20
N SER A 313 -2.28 23.49 1.06
CA SER A 313 -3.65 23.98 1.18
C SER A 313 -4.11 23.81 2.63
N ILE A 314 -4.50 24.90 3.29
CA ILE A 314 -4.95 24.90 4.66
C ILE A 314 -6.29 25.62 4.81
N GLU A 315 -7.25 24.94 5.41
CA GLU A 315 -8.58 25.48 5.71
C GLU A 315 -8.49 26.53 6.83
N VAL A 316 -9.23 27.63 6.67
CA VAL A 316 -9.28 28.75 7.63
C VAL A 316 -10.70 28.84 8.17
N TYR A 317 -10.80 28.84 9.50
CA TYR A 317 -12.03 28.91 10.26
C TYR A 317 -12.03 30.12 11.20
N ASP A 318 -13.22 30.63 11.57
CA ASP A 318 -13.38 31.54 12.69
C ASP A 318 -13.33 30.81 14.05
N ALA A 319 -13.48 31.57 15.13
CA ALA A 319 -13.46 31.02 16.50
C ALA A 319 -14.61 30.02 16.79
N ASP A 320 -15.70 30.09 16.02
CA ASP A 320 -16.86 29.19 16.13
C ASP A 320 -16.78 28.00 15.16
N TRP A 321 -15.61 27.78 14.53
CA TRP A 321 -15.38 26.72 13.52
C TRP A 321 -16.25 26.85 12.26
N ASN A 322 -16.64 28.06 11.87
CA ASN A 322 -17.24 28.28 10.57
C ASN A 322 -16.13 28.42 9.51
N PHE A 323 -16.24 27.66 8.43
CA PHE A 323 -15.30 27.74 7.33
C PHE A 323 -15.35 29.13 6.68
N LEU A 324 -14.20 29.77 6.54
CA LEU A 324 -14.05 31.09 5.92
C LEU A 324 -13.47 31.00 4.52
N ARG A 325 -12.35 30.32 4.35
CA ARG A 325 -11.62 30.17 3.09
C ARG A 325 -10.57 29.06 3.18
N GLU A 326 -9.92 28.79 2.10
CA GLU A 326 -8.72 27.98 2.01
C GLU A 326 -7.53 28.89 1.63
N ASP A 327 -6.45 28.81 2.38
CA ASP A 327 -5.20 29.51 2.13
C ASP A 327 -4.19 28.56 1.47
N HIS A 328 -3.40 29.09 0.52
CA HIS A 328 -2.39 28.34 -0.22
C HIS A 328 -1.00 28.89 0.10
N ASN A 329 -0.16 28.10 0.75
CA ASN A 329 1.20 28.49 1.16
C ASN A 329 2.24 27.78 0.28
N ASP A 330 3.03 28.52 -0.46
CA ASP A 330 4.17 27.97 -1.21
C ASP A 330 5.31 27.61 -0.24
N LEU A 331 5.59 26.33 -0.07
CA LEU A 331 6.65 25.80 0.78
C LEU A 331 7.90 25.40 -0.01
N GLY A 332 7.91 25.57 -1.35
CA GLY A 332 9.02 25.20 -2.20
C GLY A 332 9.26 23.70 -2.25
N THR A 333 10.51 23.27 -2.03
CA THR A 333 10.85 21.83 -2.06
C THR A 333 10.72 21.21 -0.67
N THR A 334 9.84 20.21 -0.54
CA THR A 334 9.54 19.53 0.73
C THR A 334 9.82 18.03 0.68
N ASP A 335 9.73 17.36 1.81
CA ASP A 335 9.85 15.91 1.94
C ASP A 335 8.51 15.22 1.69
N ILE A 336 8.56 14.04 1.05
CA ILE A 336 7.38 13.17 0.90
C ILE A 336 7.07 12.52 2.26
N ALA A 337 5.81 12.56 2.67
CA ALA A 337 5.33 11.92 3.90
C ALA A 337 5.73 10.43 3.97
N PHE A 338 6.01 9.94 5.19
CA PHE A 338 6.38 8.55 5.50
C PHE A 338 7.54 7.99 4.64
N SER A 339 8.48 8.86 4.29
CA SER A 339 9.62 8.50 3.41
C SER A 339 10.94 8.90 4.10
N PRO A 340 11.47 8.05 4.99
CA PRO A 340 12.71 8.36 5.72
C PRO A 340 13.93 8.38 4.79
N ASP A 341 14.89 9.27 5.05
CA ASP A 341 16.11 9.38 4.27
C ASP A 341 17.12 8.26 4.56
N ILE A 342 17.01 7.60 5.72
CA ILE A 342 17.93 6.55 6.16
C ILE A 342 17.14 5.36 6.69
N ILE A 343 17.41 4.17 6.13
CA ILE A 343 16.97 2.89 6.67
C ILE A 343 18.17 1.95 6.71
N ALA A 344 18.42 1.31 7.85
CA ALA A 344 19.50 0.35 7.99
C ALA A 344 19.03 -0.90 8.74
N ASN A 345 19.49 -2.06 8.31
CA ASN A 345 19.27 -3.34 8.99
C ASN A 345 20.61 -4.08 9.15
N SER A 346 20.77 -4.75 10.28
CA SER A 346 21.93 -5.57 10.59
C SER A 346 21.48 -6.85 11.27
N MET A 347 21.91 -8.00 10.77
CA MET A 347 21.52 -9.31 11.28
C MET A 347 22.76 -10.17 11.48
N PHE A 348 22.92 -10.69 12.69
CA PHE A 348 23.88 -11.73 13.03
C PHE A 348 23.15 -13.06 13.22
N ASN A 349 23.59 -14.10 12.51
CA ASN A 349 23.07 -15.45 12.68
C ASN A 349 24.16 -16.34 13.24
N PHE A 350 23.84 -16.97 14.35
CA PHE A 350 24.66 -17.98 15.01
C PHE A 350 24.02 -19.35 14.82
N SER A 351 24.81 -20.35 14.41
CA SER A 351 24.35 -21.72 14.23
C SER A 351 25.43 -22.69 14.64
N TRP A 352 25.22 -23.44 15.74
CA TRP A 352 26.18 -24.42 16.22
C TRP A 352 25.47 -25.68 16.71
N LYS A 353 25.71 -26.79 16.01
CA LYS A 353 25.03 -28.08 16.28
C LYS A 353 23.50 -27.92 16.19
N GLN A 354 22.80 -28.12 17.31
CA GLN A 354 21.35 -28.01 17.44
C GLN A 354 20.88 -26.63 17.91
N PHE A 355 21.79 -25.74 18.25
CA PHE A 355 21.51 -24.40 18.73
C PHE A 355 21.59 -23.39 17.60
N SER A 356 20.64 -22.48 17.53
CA SER A 356 20.62 -21.32 16.61
C SER A 356 20.23 -20.05 17.35
N ALA A 357 20.81 -18.94 16.98
CA ALA A 357 20.38 -17.63 17.44
C ALA A 357 20.46 -16.62 16.30
N SER A 358 19.54 -15.66 16.26
CA SER A 358 19.54 -14.56 15.30
C SER A 358 19.30 -13.26 16.06
N PHE A 359 20.20 -12.30 15.89
CA PHE A 359 20.08 -10.95 16.44
C PHE A 359 19.92 -9.98 15.30
N ASN A 360 18.76 -9.35 15.21
CA ASN A 360 18.40 -8.39 14.17
C ASN A 360 18.21 -7.01 14.77
N SER A 361 18.80 -5.98 14.16
CA SER A 361 18.65 -4.58 14.52
C SER A 361 18.23 -3.77 13.32
N GLN A 362 17.29 -2.87 13.52
CA GLN A 362 16.77 -1.97 12.50
C GLN A 362 16.85 -0.52 12.99
N PHE A 363 17.34 0.35 12.14
CA PHE A 363 17.27 1.80 12.29
C PHE A 363 16.40 2.40 11.18
N VAL A 364 15.49 3.28 11.57
CA VAL A 364 14.68 4.07 10.64
C VAL A 364 14.83 5.54 11.02
N GLY A 365 15.19 6.35 10.05
CA GLY A 365 15.34 7.80 10.22
C GLY A 365 14.00 8.51 10.44
N ARG A 366 14.05 9.82 10.69
CA ARG A 366 12.85 10.67 10.84
C ARG A 366 11.93 10.55 9.63
N GLN A 367 10.63 10.52 9.88
CA GLN A 367 9.58 10.53 8.86
C GLN A 367 8.63 11.69 9.14
N TYR A 368 8.30 12.48 8.13
CA TYR A 368 7.25 13.48 8.24
C TYR A 368 5.89 12.80 8.09
N ILE A 369 4.89 13.25 8.85
CA ILE A 369 3.53 12.69 8.81
C ILE A 369 2.78 13.23 7.58
N ASP A 370 3.07 14.49 7.21
CA ASP A 370 2.53 15.15 6.02
C ASP A 370 3.66 15.67 5.11
N ASN A 371 3.28 16.32 4.01
CA ASN A 371 4.21 16.75 2.98
C ASN A 371 4.80 18.16 3.21
N THR A 372 4.69 18.73 4.40
CA THR A 372 5.14 20.11 4.69
C THR A 372 6.56 20.21 5.19
N SER A 373 7.24 19.11 5.50
CA SER A 373 8.55 19.05 6.16
C SER A 373 8.57 19.72 7.54
N CYS A 374 7.43 19.84 8.20
CA CYS A 374 7.34 20.42 9.52
C CYS A 374 7.79 19.40 10.58
N LYS A 375 8.81 19.75 11.39
CA LYS A 375 9.35 18.85 12.43
C LYS A 375 8.33 18.48 13.51
N ASP A 376 7.41 19.40 13.84
CA ASP A 376 6.36 19.15 14.82
C ASP A 376 5.28 18.18 14.31
N ARG A 377 5.35 17.82 13.05
CA ARG A 377 4.49 16.84 12.35
C ARG A 377 5.34 15.71 11.79
N SER A 378 6.09 15.04 12.67
CA SER A 378 7.01 13.97 12.30
C SER A 378 7.07 12.87 13.34
N ILE A 379 7.45 11.68 12.88
CA ILE A 379 7.80 10.53 13.71
C ILE A 379 9.30 10.56 13.92
N ASP A 380 9.74 10.43 15.19
CA ASP A 380 11.15 10.45 15.54
C ASP A 380 11.90 9.21 15.02
N PRO A 381 13.21 9.32 14.75
CA PRO A 381 14.02 8.17 14.40
C PRO A 381 14.00 7.12 15.53
N TYR A 382 14.01 5.85 15.15
CA TYR A 382 14.06 4.76 16.12
C TYR A 382 15.08 3.69 15.76
N PHE A 383 15.56 2.97 16.77
CA PHE A 383 16.45 1.82 16.65
C PHE A 383 15.93 0.66 17.49
N VAL A 384 15.47 -0.39 16.83
CA VAL A 384 14.86 -1.54 17.49
C VAL A 384 15.64 -2.81 17.21
N SER A 385 15.80 -3.68 18.22
CA SER A 385 16.51 -4.94 18.12
C SER A 385 15.66 -6.11 18.59
N ASN A 386 15.75 -7.21 17.87
CA ASN A 386 15.04 -8.46 18.15
C ASN A 386 16.03 -9.60 18.30
N LEU A 387 15.76 -10.53 19.20
CA LEU A 387 16.55 -11.73 19.41
C LEU A 387 15.66 -12.97 19.24
N ARG A 388 16.09 -13.88 18.39
CA ARG A 388 15.51 -15.22 18.28
C ARG A 388 16.53 -16.26 18.71
N VAL A 389 16.11 -17.24 19.52
CA VAL A 389 16.92 -18.37 19.97
C VAL A 389 16.16 -19.65 19.70
N GLY A 390 16.83 -20.62 19.09
CA GLY A 390 16.24 -21.91 18.74
C GLY A 390 17.10 -23.05 19.19
N TYR A 391 16.45 -24.15 19.57
CA TYR A 391 17.11 -25.41 19.87
C TYR A 391 16.32 -26.59 19.29
N VAL A 392 17.03 -27.54 18.66
CA VAL A 392 16.45 -28.72 18.05
C VAL A 392 16.84 -29.98 18.83
N PHE A 393 15.85 -30.63 19.42
CA PHE A 393 16.01 -31.95 20.08
C PHE A 393 15.71 -33.06 19.05
N LYS A 394 16.49 -34.15 19.10
CA LYS A 394 16.28 -35.36 18.28
C LYS A 394 16.07 -36.58 19.17
N PRO A 395 14.88 -36.71 19.80
CA PRO A 395 14.57 -37.85 20.63
C PRO A 395 14.39 -39.14 19.80
N LYS A 396 14.57 -40.31 20.41
CA LYS A 396 14.47 -41.60 19.69
C LYS A 396 13.04 -41.94 19.21
N PHE A 397 12.02 -41.36 19.82
CA PHE A 397 10.60 -41.66 19.56
C PHE A 397 9.93 -40.74 18.52
N MET A 398 10.61 -39.69 18.05
CA MET A 398 10.16 -38.84 16.97
C MET A 398 11.34 -38.22 16.20
N LYS A 399 11.09 -37.66 15.02
CA LYS A 399 12.19 -37.12 14.21
C LYS A 399 12.84 -35.90 14.83
N GLU A 400 12.01 -34.95 15.32
CA GLU A 400 12.52 -33.67 15.83
C GLU A 400 11.50 -32.96 16.72
N ILE A 401 12.00 -32.32 17.78
CA ILE A 401 11.28 -31.32 18.55
C ILE A 401 12.09 -30.03 18.45
N ALA A 402 11.53 -28.98 17.81
CA ALA A 402 12.19 -27.70 17.77
C ALA A 402 11.49 -26.71 18.71
N LEU A 403 12.29 -26.03 19.53
CA LEU A 403 11.85 -24.94 20.41
C LEU A 403 12.45 -23.65 19.88
N ASP A 404 11.63 -22.67 19.62
CA ASP A 404 12.02 -21.30 19.23
C ASP A 404 11.46 -20.31 20.24
N VAL A 405 12.27 -19.37 20.68
CA VAL A 405 11.86 -18.20 21.47
C VAL A 405 12.28 -16.94 20.72
N THR A 406 11.34 -16.05 20.49
CA THR A 406 11.59 -14.74 19.89
C THR A 406 11.29 -13.68 20.94
N ILE A 407 12.24 -12.78 21.16
CA ILE A 407 12.11 -11.59 22.00
C ILE A 407 12.13 -10.39 21.04
N ASN A 408 10.99 -9.74 20.89
CA ASN A 408 10.88 -8.53 20.10
C ASN A 408 11.17 -7.32 20.97
N ASN A 409 11.75 -6.30 20.36
CA ASN A 409 12.10 -5.04 21.02
C ASN A 409 12.90 -5.30 22.32
N LEU A 410 14.04 -5.94 22.16
CA LEU A 410 14.88 -6.45 23.27
C LEU A 410 15.26 -5.35 24.29
N PHE A 411 15.44 -4.12 23.83
CA PHE A 411 15.87 -2.98 24.64
C PHE A 411 14.72 -2.07 25.09
N ASN A 412 13.47 -2.48 24.86
CA ASN A 412 12.25 -1.76 25.23
C ASN A 412 12.21 -0.33 24.73
N GLU A 413 12.60 -0.12 23.46
CA GLU A 413 12.49 1.17 22.77
C GLU A 413 11.03 1.61 22.72
N GLN A 414 10.76 2.86 23.04
CA GLN A 414 9.44 3.46 22.87
C GLN A 414 9.41 4.19 21.55
N TYR A 415 8.64 3.70 20.59
CA TYR A 415 8.64 4.22 19.23
C TYR A 415 7.28 4.08 18.55
N GLU A 416 7.07 4.89 17.55
CA GLU A 416 5.92 4.88 16.66
C GLU A 416 6.38 4.58 15.23
N THR A 417 5.51 3.91 14.47
CA THR A 417 5.78 3.60 13.06
C THR A 417 4.82 4.27 12.09
N ASN A 418 3.73 4.82 12.62
CA ASN A 418 2.70 5.51 11.85
C ASN A 418 2.04 6.59 12.71
N ALA A 419 1.44 7.57 12.05
CA ALA A 419 0.70 8.65 12.69
C ALA A 419 -0.27 9.27 11.67
N TRP A 420 -1.20 10.10 12.14
CA TRP A 420 -2.02 10.97 11.32
C TRP A 420 -2.01 12.39 11.86
N VAL A 421 -2.31 13.37 11.05
CA VAL A 421 -2.39 14.76 11.43
C VAL A 421 -3.52 15.47 10.69
N TYR A 422 -4.27 16.28 11.43
CA TYR A 422 -5.16 17.30 10.90
C TYR A 422 -4.62 18.68 11.30
N SER A 423 -4.65 19.63 10.38
CA SER A 423 -4.21 21.00 10.64
C SER A 423 -5.11 21.99 9.91
N ALA A 424 -5.49 23.06 10.62
CA ALA A 424 -6.31 24.16 10.12
C ALA A 424 -5.84 25.48 10.73
N MET A 425 -6.22 26.62 10.16
CA MET A 425 -6.10 27.93 10.79
C MET A 425 -7.44 28.25 11.48
N VAL A 426 -7.43 28.46 12.80
CA VAL A 426 -8.62 28.80 13.58
C VAL A 426 -8.36 30.10 14.31
N ASP A 427 -9.19 31.12 14.05
CA ASP A 427 -9.04 32.48 14.66
C ASP A 427 -7.62 33.07 14.49
N GLY A 428 -6.98 32.78 13.34
CA GLY A 428 -5.64 33.28 13.03
C GLY A 428 -4.47 32.45 13.60
N GLU A 429 -4.75 31.43 14.40
CA GLU A 429 -3.73 30.52 14.93
C GLU A 429 -3.81 29.15 14.27
N ARG A 430 -2.65 28.44 14.15
CA ARG A 430 -2.62 27.09 13.61
C ARG A 430 -3.10 26.08 14.65
N TYR A 431 -4.25 25.50 14.41
CA TYR A 431 -4.75 24.33 15.14
C TYR A 431 -4.11 23.06 14.58
N LYS A 432 -3.75 22.12 15.45
CA LYS A 432 -3.23 20.81 15.10
C LYS A 432 -3.87 19.75 15.99
N GLU A 433 -4.33 18.68 15.38
CA GLU A 433 -4.72 17.46 16.04
C GLU A 433 -3.97 16.29 15.37
N ASP A 434 -3.33 15.44 16.17
CA ASP A 434 -2.53 14.33 15.69
C ASP A 434 -2.72 13.07 16.56
N GLY A 435 -2.47 11.93 15.96
CA GLY A 435 -2.49 10.65 16.65
C GLY A 435 -1.34 9.76 16.20
N TYR A 436 -0.65 9.15 17.16
CA TYR A 436 0.49 8.28 16.92
C TYR A 436 0.15 6.83 17.21
N PHE A 437 0.62 5.90 16.35
CA PHE A 437 0.43 4.46 16.52
C PHE A 437 1.68 3.88 17.18
N THR A 438 1.64 3.77 18.49
CA THR A 438 2.75 3.24 19.31
C THR A 438 2.94 1.76 19.09
N GLN A 439 4.19 1.32 19.09
CA GLN A 439 4.55 -0.08 18.98
C GLN A 439 4.69 -0.72 20.36
N ALA A 440 4.55 -2.04 20.40
CA ALA A 440 4.69 -2.79 21.64
C ALA A 440 6.12 -2.68 22.20
N GLY A 441 6.24 -2.51 23.51
CA GLY A 441 7.49 -2.67 24.25
C GLY A 441 8.01 -4.09 24.13
N THR A 442 9.01 -4.47 24.95
CA THR A 442 9.57 -5.81 24.97
C THR A 442 8.48 -6.86 25.14
N ASN A 443 8.40 -7.78 24.20
CA ASN A 443 7.49 -8.92 24.26
C ASN A 443 8.17 -10.20 23.76
N ALA A 444 7.66 -11.35 24.16
CA ALA A 444 8.24 -12.63 23.81
C ALA A 444 7.19 -13.61 23.31
N MET A 445 7.57 -14.42 22.33
CA MET A 445 6.78 -15.52 21.81
C MET A 445 7.61 -16.81 21.85
N ALA A 446 6.98 -17.92 22.24
CA ALA A 446 7.58 -19.24 22.19
C ALA A 446 6.80 -20.14 21.23
N ARG A 447 7.51 -20.92 20.42
CA ARG A 447 6.96 -21.89 19.48
C ARG A 447 7.61 -23.25 19.71
N VAL A 448 6.80 -24.30 19.80
CA VAL A 448 7.25 -25.70 19.81
C VAL A 448 6.74 -26.35 18.52
N THR A 449 7.64 -27.00 17.79
CA THR A 449 7.32 -27.76 16.57
C THR A 449 7.68 -29.20 16.75
N PHE A 450 6.74 -30.12 16.53
CA PHE A 450 6.94 -31.55 16.55
C PHE A 450 6.97 -32.10 15.12
N LYS A 451 7.99 -32.90 14.78
CA LYS A 451 8.06 -33.63 13.51
C LYS A 451 8.09 -35.14 13.85
N PHE A 452 7.13 -35.86 13.34
CA PHE A 452 6.96 -37.31 13.52
C PHE A 452 7.63 -38.12 12.42
#